data_f9298fe82b6bc4a911bceab664b73fbc
#
_entry.id   f9298fe82b6bc4a911bceab664b73fbc
#
_cell.length_a   1.000
_cell.length_b   1.000
_cell.length_c   1.000
_cell.angle_alpha   90.00
_cell.angle_beta   90.00
_cell.angle_gamma   90.00
#
_symmetry.space_group_name_H-M   'P 1'
#
loop_
_entity.id
_entity.type
_entity.pdbx_description
1 polymer ?
#
loop_
_entity_poly.entity_id
_entity_poly.type
_entity_poly.pdbx_seq_one_letter_code
_entity_poly.pdbx_strand_id
1 'polypeptide(L)'
;MLSNRLTIDDLSELMNGNGKSDYEIYLKTKDLLSLQTNYNELCNADEIHFQLIHQAEELFFKSLNFSLLEINKYLLEKNYQRIISNFKRAHKAQECLLKTIEILHSMSPREYQDIRLKLGNGSGQDSPGFKSFLKIAPTLWLSFKEHFSIHDINDFEKIYHTEYVHNEVYLICECFLELDDLYNKFLYFHMKLIGRSIGLQAHSMKGNVVTNLTNRIARSLFPELWEIRSKMTSEWGSQYGIVRDSLSSQKIV
;
A
#
# COMPACT_ATOMS: atom_id res chain seq x y z
N MET A 1 -30.21 22.67 35.23
CA MET A 1 -29.12 21.72 35.08
C MET A 1 -28.58 21.88 33.66
N LEU A 2 -27.55 22.69 33.46
CA LEU A 2 -26.87 22.79 32.17
C LEU A 2 -26.14 21.45 31.91
N SER A 3 -26.55 20.78 30.84
CA SER A 3 -25.94 19.52 30.42
C SER A 3 -24.46 19.75 30.15
N ASN A 4 -23.59 19.08 30.90
CA ASN A 4 -22.11 18.98 30.63
C ASN A 4 -21.87 18.12 29.37
N ARG A 5 -22.59 18.35 28.28
CA ARG A 5 -22.36 17.70 27.00
C ARG A 5 -21.47 18.63 26.19
N LEU A 6 -20.23 18.21 25.99
CA LEU A 6 -19.34 18.80 25.01
C LEU A 6 -19.96 18.64 23.61
N THR A 7 -20.04 19.73 22.87
CA THR A 7 -20.48 19.71 21.47
C THR A 7 -19.25 19.51 20.58
N ILE A 8 -19.48 19.21 19.30
CA ILE A 8 -18.40 19.14 18.31
C ILE A 8 -17.71 20.50 18.16
N ASP A 9 -18.47 21.59 18.24
CA ASP A 9 -17.92 22.94 18.16
C ASP A 9 -17.00 23.26 19.35
N ASP A 10 -17.35 22.81 20.57
CA ASP A 10 -16.50 22.94 21.74
C ASP A 10 -15.18 22.18 21.63
N LEU A 11 -15.17 21.04 20.90
CA LEU A 11 -14.01 20.18 20.73
C LEU A 11 -13.16 20.55 19.51
N SER A 12 -13.73 21.20 18.50
CA SER A 12 -13.05 21.51 17.24
C SER A 12 -11.80 22.39 17.45
N GLU A 13 -11.90 23.41 18.31
CA GLU A 13 -10.74 24.26 18.64
C GLU A 13 -9.63 23.46 19.37
N LEU A 14 -10.02 22.53 20.26
CA LEU A 14 -9.06 21.68 20.95
C LEU A 14 -8.37 20.70 19.99
N MET A 15 -9.11 20.10 19.08
CA MET A 15 -8.56 19.15 18.08
C MET A 15 -7.64 19.82 17.08
N ASN A 16 -7.96 21.05 16.65
CA ASN A 16 -7.17 21.77 15.65
C ASN A 16 -5.92 22.44 16.25
N GLY A 17 -5.87 22.58 17.58
CA GLY A 17 -4.80 23.29 18.27
C GLY A 17 -4.87 24.81 18.06
N ASN A 18 -3.96 25.55 18.68
CA ASN A 18 -3.91 27.00 18.60
C ASN A 18 -2.76 27.55 17.72
N GLY A 19 -1.89 26.69 17.23
CA GLY A 19 -0.74 27.05 16.38
C GLY A 19 0.40 27.77 17.09
N LYS A 20 0.49 27.69 18.42
CA LYS A 20 1.45 28.49 19.21
C LYS A 20 2.65 27.69 19.74
N SER A 21 2.53 26.37 19.89
CA SER A 21 3.66 25.54 20.33
C SER A 21 4.67 25.31 19.21
N ASP A 22 5.94 25.10 19.56
CA ASP A 22 6.99 24.77 18.57
C ASP A 22 6.63 23.52 17.75
N TYR A 23 5.97 22.54 18.37
CA TYR A 23 5.45 21.36 17.72
C TYR A 23 4.44 21.72 16.62
N GLU A 24 3.44 22.54 16.95
CA GLU A 24 2.39 22.94 15.99
C GLU A 24 2.95 23.80 14.86
N ILE A 25 3.88 24.72 15.18
CA ILE A 25 4.55 25.59 14.21
C ILE A 25 5.37 24.74 13.22
N TYR A 26 6.20 23.85 13.75
CA TYR A 26 7.09 23.01 12.92
C TYR A 26 6.31 22.03 12.03
N LEU A 27 5.31 21.36 12.58
CA LEU A 27 4.49 20.38 11.86
C LEU A 27 3.34 21.02 11.08
N LYS A 28 3.08 22.32 11.25
CA LYS A 28 1.95 23.04 10.65
C LYS A 28 0.61 22.36 10.92
N THR A 29 0.43 21.90 12.17
CA THR A 29 -0.76 21.13 12.55
C THR A 29 -2.04 21.90 12.37
N LYS A 30 -2.04 23.22 12.65
CA LYS A 30 -3.20 24.08 12.44
C LYS A 30 -3.66 24.06 10.97
N ASP A 31 -2.73 24.18 10.03
CA ASP A 31 -3.05 24.12 8.60
C ASP A 31 -3.54 22.74 8.22
N LEU A 32 -2.82 21.68 8.65
CA LEU A 32 -3.15 20.30 8.34
C LEU A 32 -4.54 19.89 8.84
N LEU A 33 -4.90 20.27 10.07
CA LEU A 33 -6.15 19.90 10.70
C LEU A 33 -7.33 20.85 10.32
N SER A 34 -7.08 21.86 9.48
CA SER A 34 -8.10 22.72 8.89
C SER A 34 -8.45 22.41 7.42
N LEU A 35 -7.84 21.36 6.85
CA LEU A 35 -8.06 20.98 5.45
C LEU A 35 -9.36 20.19 5.22
N GLN A 36 -10.06 19.81 6.27
CA GLN A 36 -11.29 19.06 6.18
C GLN A 36 -12.49 20.02 6.04
N THR A 37 -13.59 19.49 5.51
CA THR A 37 -14.86 20.22 5.45
C THR A 37 -15.35 20.55 6.86
N ASN A 38 -15.86 21.76 7.07
CA ASN A 38 -16.44 22.17 8.34
C ASN A 38 -17.59 21.25 8.74
N TYR A 39 -17.72 20.95 10.03
CA TYR A 39 -18.72 20.00 10.54
C TYR A 39 -20.15 20.34 10.12
N ASN A 40 -20.50 21.62 10.03
CA ASN A 40 -21.84 22.08 9.63
C ASN A 40 -22.12 21.94 8.12
N GLU A 41 -21.08 21.64 7.32
CA GLU A 41 -21.17 21.50 5.86
C GLU A 41 -21.06 20.04 5.41
N LEU A 42 -20.84 19.10 6.35
CA LEU A 42 -20.78 17.69 6.06
C LEU A 42 -22.14 17.16 5.60
N CYS A 43 -22.15 16.27 4.60
CA CYS A 43 -23.39 15.61 4.19
C CYS A 43 -23.86 14.55 5.21
N ASN A 44 -22.93 13.98 5.98
CA ASN A 44 -23.18 13.11 7.13
C ASN A 44 -21.91 12.99 7.98
N ALA A 45 -22.01 12.32 9.13
CA ALA A 45 -20.91 12.19 10.08
C ALA A 45 -19.70 11.39 9.54
N ASP A 46 -19.93 10.46 8.61
CA ASP A 46 -18.86 9.63 8.04
C ASP A 46 -17.99 10.39 7.02
N GLU A 47 -18.47 11.52 6.49
CA GLU A 47 -17.70 12.30 5.52
C GLU A 47 -16.36 12.79 6.10
N ILE A 48 -16.32 13.16 7.38
CA ILE A 48 -15.06 13.59 8.01
C ILE A 48 -14.05 12.44 8.08
N HIS A 49 -14.51 11.22 8.43
CA HIS A 49 -13.64 10.03 8.44
C HIS A 49 -13.14 9.69 7.04
N PHE A 50 -14.02 9.79 6.04
CA PHE A 50 -13.64 9.60 4.64
C PHE A 50 -12.52 10.55 4.21
N GLN A 51 -12.64 11.85 4.52
CA GLN A 51 -11.62 12.85 4.17
C GLN A 51 -10.32 12.62 4.93
N LEU A 52 -10.37 12.44 6.25
CA LEU A 52 -9.18 12.24 7.10
C LEU A 52 -8.37 11.01 6.66
N ILE A 53 -9.05 9.89 6.38
CA ILE A 53 -8.37 8.66 5.98
C ILE A 53 -7.70 8.83 4.62
N HIS A 54 -8.38 9.39 3.62
CA HIS A 54 -7.76 9.60 2.31
C HIS A 54 -6.61 10.61 2.35
N GLN A 55 -6.70 11.65 3.17
CA GLN A 55 -5.61 12.59 3.39
C GLN A 55 -4.40 11.91 4.07
N ALA A 56 -4.65 11.07 5.06
CA ALA A 56 -3.60 10.27 5.70
C ALA A 56 -2.93 9.29 4.71
N GLU A 57 -3.72 8.65 3.84
CA GLU A 57 -3.19 7.78 2.78
C GLU A 57 -2.27 8.55 1.82
N GLU A 58 -2.63 9.76 1.42
CA GLU A 58 -1.76 10.60 0.58
C GLU A 58 -0.43 10.94 1.28
N LEU A 59 -0.45 11.17 2.60
CA LEU A 59 0.77 11.40 3.39
C LEU A 59 1.63 10.13 3.50
N PHE A 60 1.02 8.96 3.66
CA PHE A 60 1.73 7.68 3.66
C PHE A 60 2.30 7.35 2.27
N PHE A 61 1.57 7.59 1.19
CA PHE A 61 2.12 7.48 -0.16
C PHE A 61 3.29 8.43 -0.39
N LYS A 62 3.22 9.66 0.11
CA LYS A 62 4.33 10.61 0.03
C LYS A 62 5.58 10.08 0.74
N SER A 63 5.42 9.53 1.96
CA SER A 63 6.51 8.91 2.72
C SER A 63 7.08 7.68 2.02
N LEU A 64 6.21 6.80 1.50
CA LEU A 64 6.58 5.64 0.69
C LEU A 64 7.41 6.04 -0.53
N ASN A 65 6.87 6.94 -1.34
CA ASN A 65 7.51 7.40 -2.58
C ASN A 65 8.86 8.06 -2.31
N PHE A 66 8.96 8.87 -1.25
CA PHE A 66 10.23 9.47 -0.85
C PHE A 66 11.26 8.42 -0.45
N SER A 67 10.85 7.37 0.29
CA SER A 67 11.74 6.27 0.64
C SER A 67 12.26 5.52 -0.58
N LEU A 68 11.42 5.30 -1.60
CA LEU A 68 11.83 4.66 -2.86
C LEU A 68 12.82 5.53 -3.66
N LEU A 69 12.64 6.85 -3.67
CA LEU A 69 13.60 7.78 -4.29
C LEU A 69 14.95 7.77 -3.57
N GLU A 70 14.95 7.72 -2.24
CA GLU A 70 16.19 7.58 -1.45
C GLU A 70 16.90 6.24 -1.72
N ILE A 71 16.16 5.15 -1.93
CA ILE A 71 16.74 3.85 -2.33
C ILE A 71 17.50 3.99 -3.65
N ASN A 72 16.91 4.66 -4.65
CA ASN A 72 17.57 4.87 -5.95
C ASN A 72 18.88 5.65 -5.80
N LYS A 73 18.91 6.67 -4.94
CA LYS A 73 20.14 7.41 -4.61
C LYS A 73 21.19 6.49 -3.99
N TYR A 74 20.79 5.67 -2.98
CA TYR A 74 21.72 4.78 -2.29
C TYR A 74 22.19 3.59 -3.16
N LEU A 75 21.47 3.22 -4.21
CA LEU A 75 21.98 2.30 -5.24
C LEU A 75 23.24 2.88 -5.92
N LEU A 76 23.20 4.15 -6.34
CA LEU A 76 24.33 4.83 -6.96
C LEU A 76 25.53 4.94 -6.00
N GLU A 77 25.25 5.15 -4.71
CA GLU A 77 26.27 5.25 -3.66
C GLU A 77 26.77 3.88 -3.16
N LYS A 78 26.18 2.77 -3.63
CA LYS A 78 26.45 1.38 -3.18
C LYS A 78 26.28 1.20 -1.67
N ASN A 79 25.36 1.94 -1.06
CA ASN A 79 25.07 1.89 0.37
C ASN A 79 23.89 0.94 0.66
N TYR A 80 24.14 -0.36 0.60
CA TYR A 80 23.13 -1.40 0.70
C TYR A 80 22.39 -1.42 2.05
N GLN A 81 23.05 -1.07 3.14
CA GLN A 81 22.39 -0.98 4.46
C GLN A 81 21.34 0.13 4.48
N ARG A 82 21.61 1.28 3.84
CA ARG A 82 20.64 2.36 3.70
C ARG A 82 19.48 1.97 2.79
N ILE A 83 19.73 1.21 1.73
CA ILE A 83 18.70 0.65 0.86
C ILE A 83 17.74 -0.18 1.68
N ILE A 84 18.23 -1.18 2.44
CA ILE A 84 17.39 -2.06 3.27
C ILE A 84 16.62 -1.25 4.33
N SER A 85 17.27 -0.25 4.95
CA SER A 85 16.62 0.61 5.94
C SER A 85 15.46 1.42 5.34
N ASN A 86 15.62 1.92 4.11
CA ASN A 86 14.56 2.66 3.41
C ASN A 86 13.43 1.74 2.93
N PHE A 87 13.74 0.50 2.50
CA PHE A 87 12.69 -0.49 2.23
C PHE A 87 11.85 -0.78 3.47
N LYS A 88 12.48 -1.00 4.64
CA LYS A 88 11.73 -1.19 5.90
C LYS A 88 10.79 -0.02 6.20
N ARG A 89 11.22 1.21 5.92
CA ARG A 89 10.36 2.39 6.06
C ARG A 89 9.23 2.41 5.03
N ALA A 90 9.53 2.06 3.78
CA ALA A 90 8.54 1.96 2.71
C ALA A 90 7.47 0.91 3.04
N HIS A 91 7.87 -0.29 3.49
CA HIS A 91 6.95 -1.35 3.92
C HIS A 91 6.05 -0.89 5.08
N LYS A 92 6.62 -0.20 6.09
CA LYS A 92 5.81 0.35 7.19
C LYS A 92 4.79 1.38 6.72
N ALA A 93 5.13 2.24 5.76
CA ALA A 93 4.16 3.14 5.16
C ALA A 93 3.03 2.38 4.43
N GLN A 94 3.35 1.29 3.70
CA GLN A 94 2.33 0.43 3.07
C GLN A 94 1.46 -0.30 4.11
N GLU A 95 2.04 -0.79 5.20
CA GLU A 95 1.25 -1.38 6.30
C GLU A 95 0.27 -0.36 6.91
N CYS A 96 0.67 0.90 7.03
CA CYS A 96 -0.23 1.97 7.46
C CYS A 96 -1.38 2.19 6.47
N LEU A 97 -1.11 2.16 5.15
CA LEU A 97 -2.16 2.23 4.12
C LEU A 97 -3.18 1.09 4.25
N LEU A 98 -2.73 -0.13 4.58
CA LEU A 98 -3.64 -1.26 4.84
C LEU A 98 -4.53 -1.01 6.07
N LYS A 99 -3.98 -0.43 7.13
CA LYS A 99 -4.70 -0.14 8.36
C LYS A 99 -5.70 1.01 8.22
N THR A 100 -5.38 2.02 7.41
CA THR A 100 -6.32 3.12 7.16
C THR A 100 -7.57 2.66 6.41
N ILE A 101 -7.45 1.75 5.44
CA ILE A 101 -8.61 1.18 4.74
C ILE A 101 -9.56 0.45 5.71
N GLU A 102 -9.04 -0.23 6.73
CA GLU A 102 -9.87 -0.94 7.72
C GLU A 102 -10.84 0.00 8.46
N ILE A 103 -10.46 1.26 8.69
CA ILE A 103 -11.34 2.25 9.33
C ILE A 103 -12.58 2.53 8.46
N LEU A 104 -12.38 2.64 7.15
CA LEU A 104 -13.47 2.88 6.20
C LEU A 104 -14.45 1.70 6.06
N HIS A 105 -14.06 0.50 6.50
CA HIS A 105 -14.96 -0.66 6.50
C HIS A 105 -16.17 -0.52 7.43
N SER A 106 -16.13 0.38 8.41
CA SER A 106 -17.24 0.67 9.32
C SER A 106 -18.32 1.56 8.71
N MET A 107 -18.00 2.25 7.60
CA MET A 107 -18.93 3.16 6.92
C MET A 107 -20.11 2.42 6.31
N SER A 108 -21.33 2.92 6.55
CA SER A 108 -22.53 2.32 5.97
C SER A 108 -22.64 2.58 4.46
N PRO A 109 -23.23 1.66 3.68
CA PRO A 109 -23.46 1.89 2.26
C PRO A 109 -24.32 3.13 1.98
N ARG A 110 -25.26 3.47 2.87
CA ARG A 110 -26.14 4.65 2.71
C ARG A 110 -25.34 5.93 2.83
N GLU A 111 -24.56 6.10 3.88
CA GLU A 111 -23.74 7.28 4.15
C GLU A 111 -22.69 7.46 3.05
N TYR A 112 -22.10 6.35 2.57
CA TYR A 112 -21.17 6.41 1.45
C TYR A 112 -21.81 6.90 0.14
N GLN A 113 -23.11 6.59 -0.13
CA GLN A 113 -23.77 7.13 -1.33
C GLN A 113 -23.87 8.67 -1.29
N ASP A 114 -24.15 9.24 -0.14
CA ASP A 114 -24.24 10.70 0.02
C ASP A 114 -22.86 11.36 -0.21
N ILE A 115 -21.79 10.77 0.36
CA ILE A 115 -20.41 11.20 0.15
C ILE A 115 -20.01 11.08 -1.32
N ARG A 116 -20.36 9.97 -1.96
CA ARG A 116 -20.06 9.68 -3.36
C ARG A 116 -20.65 10.71 -4.32
N LEU A 117 -21.89 11.17 -4.07
CA LEU A 117 -22.53 12.21 -4.85
C LEU A 117 -21.79 13.56 -4.70
N LYS A 118 -21.31 13.87 -3.50
CA LYS A 118 -20.53 15.09 -3.22
C LYS A 118 -19.13 15.06 -3.83
N LEU A 119 -18.53 13.84 -3.95
CA LEU A 119 -17.19 13.62 -4.52
C LEU A 119 -17.13 13.93 -6.04
N GLY A 120 -18.25 14.09 -6.72
CA GLY A 120 -18.33 14.30 -8.17
C GLY A 120 -17.76 13.11 -8.94
N ASN A 121 -16.85 13.36 -9.89
CA ASN A 121 -16.20 12.32 -10.69
C ASN A 121 -14.89 11.78 -10.05
N GLY A 122 -14.61 12.15 -8.79
CA GLY A 122 -13.41 11.72 -8.09
C GLY A 122 -13.36 10.20 -7.87
N SER A 123 -12.15 9.68 -7.85
CA SER A 123 -11.90 8.25 -7.70
C SER A 123 -10.54 8.04 -7.04
N GLY A 124 -10.37 7.00 -6.23
CA GLY A 124 -9.07 6.62 -5.64
C GLY A 124 -7.96 6.42 -6.69
N GLN A 125 -8.33 6.13 -7.95
CA GLN A 125 -7.37 6.09 -9.07
C GLN A 125 -6.80 7.47 -9.44
N ASP A 126 -7.38 8.54 -8.95
CA ASP A 126 -6.91 9.91 -9.19
C ASP A 126 -5.88 10.36 -8.14
N SER A 127 -5.68 9.57 -7.07
CA SER A 127 -4.67 9.82 -6.05
C SER A 127 -3.30 10.14 -6.66
N PRO A 128 -2.73 11.31 -6.38
CA PRO A 128 -1.40 11.67 -6.88
C PRO A 128 -0.30 10.83 -6.24
N GLY A 129 -0.46 10.44 -4.97
CA GLY A 129 0.47 9.56 -4.27
C GLY A 129 0.54 8.17 -4.88
N PHE A 130 -0.61 7.56 -5.12
CA PHE A 130 -0.72 6.26 -5.78
C PHE A 130 -0.18 6.28 -7.22
N LYS A 131 -0.55 7.30 -8.02
CA LYS A 131 -0.02 7.45 -9.39
C LYS A 131 1.51 7.61 -9.41
N SER A 132 2.06 8.33 -8.43
CA SER A 132 3.51 8.49 -8.29
C SER A 132 4.19 7.16 -7.94
N PHE A 133 3.61 6.39 -7.02
CA PHE A 133 4.10 5.06 -6.67
C PHE A 133 4.18 4.14 -7.89
N LEU A 134 3.13 4.10 -8.72
CA LEU A 134 3.08 3.28 -9.95
C LEU A 134 4.11 3.68 -11.02
N LYS A 135 4.70 4.87 -10.92
CA LYS A 135 5.81 5.31 -11.78
C LYS A 135 7.17 5.03 -11.14
N ILE A 136 7.30 5.33 -9.84
CA ILE A 136 8.57 5.24 -9.13
C ILE A 136 9.00 3.79 -8.95
N ALA A 137 8.12 2.89 -8.53
CA ALA A 137 8.48 1.51 -8.22
C ALA A 137 9.04 0.74 -9.43
N PRO A 138 8.41 0.75 -10.63
CA PRO A 138 9.00 0.12 -11.81
C PRO A 138 10.30 0.78 -12.27
N THR A 139 10.43 2.11 -12.13
CA THR A 139 11.67 2.82 -12.48
C THR A 139 12.82 2.41 -11.56
N LEU A 140 12.55 2.31 -10.25
CA LEU A 140 13.52 1.83 -9.28
C LEU A 140 13.94 0.38 -9.56
N TRP A 141 12.99 -0.47 -9.98
CA TRP A 141 13.28 -1.85 -10.38
C TRP A 141 14.24 -1.93 -11.56
N LEU A 142 14.04 -1.09 -12.58
CA LEU A 142 14.97 -1.00 -13.72
C LEU A 142 16.34 -0.54 -13.28
N SER A 143 16.44 0.50 -12.46
CA SER A 143 17.71 0.99 -11.90
C SER A 143 18.42 -0.08 -11.06
N PHE A 144 17.68 -0.88 -10.29
CA PHE A 144 18.25 -2.00 -9.54
C PHE A 144 18.81 -3.07 -10.46
N LYS A 145 18.07 -3.49 -11.49
CA LYS A 145 18.55 -4.49 -12.46
C LYS A 145 19.80 -4.02 -13.20
N GLU A 146 19.80 -2.76 -13.62
CA GLU A 146 20.95 -2.15 -14.28
C GLU A 146 22.18 -2.13 -13.35
N HIS A 147 22.01 -1.68 -12.11
CA HIS A 147 23.09 -1.60 -11.12
C HIS A 147 23.77 -2.94 -10.85
N PHE A 148 23.00 -4.03 -10.80
CA PHE A 148 23.52 -5.38 -10.54
C PHE A 148 23.73 -6.21 -11.81
N SER A 149 23.61 -5.61 -13.01
CA SER A 149 23.73 -6.29 -14.30
C SER A 149 22.83 -7.52 -14.42
N ILE A 150 21.59 -7.40 -13.97
CA ILE A 150 20.56 -8.44 -14.04
C ILE A 150 19.81 -8.25 -15.37
N HIS A 151 19.90 -9.21 -16.28
CA HIS A 151 19.33 -9.10 -17.62
C HIS A 151 18.14 -10.04 -17.84
N ASP A 152 18.20 -11.23 -17.24
CA ASP A 152 17.19 -12.27 -17.43
C ASP A 152 16.91 -13.10 -16.15
N ILE A 153 16.05 -14.08 -16.28
CA ILE A 153 15.63 -14.96 -15.18
C ILE A 153 16.79 -15.82 -14.65
N ASN A 154 17.81 -16.13 -15.47
CA ASN A 154 18.95 -16.94 -15.04
C ASN A 154 19.91 -16.15 -14.14
N ASP A 155 19.93 -14.82 -14.26
CA ASP A 155 20.68 -13.98 -13.33
C ASP A 155 20.00 -13.95 -11.95
N PHE A 156 18.67 -13.94 -11.90
CA PHE A 156 17.94 -14.13 -10.64
C PHE A 156 18.17 -15.51 -10.04
N GLU A 157 18.23 -16.55 -10.86
CA GLU A 157 18.54 -17.90 -10.41
C GLU A 157 19.87 -17.94 -9.65
N LYS A 158 20.93 -17.33 -10.17
CA LYS A 158 22.22 -17.23 -9.49
C LYS A 158 22.14 -16.52 -8.13
N ILE A 159 21.25 -15.51 -8.00
CA ILE A 159 21.03 -14.80 -6.74
C ILE A 159 20.36 -15.71 -5.71
N TYR A 160 19.42 -16.56 -6.13
CA TYR A 160 18.64 -17.42 -5.24
C TYR A 160 19.29 -18.79 -4.96
N HIS A 161 20.23 -19.25 -5.80
CA HIS A 161 21.00 -20.50 -5.62
C HIS A 161 22.22 -20.33 -4.70
N THR A 162 22.07 -19.68 -3.56
CA THR A 162 23.20 -19.32 -2.68
C THR A 162 23.39 -20.24 -1.48
N GLU A 163 22.80 -21.42 -1.45
CA GLU A 163 22.96 -22.42 -0.36
C GLU A 163 22.89 -21.79 1.05
N TYR A 164 21.85 -21.03 1.34
CA TYR A 164 21.67 -20.30 2.61
C TYR A 164 22.57 -19.06 2.84
N VAL A 165 23.35 -18.64 1.88
CA VAL A 165 24.13 -17.39 1.96
C VAL A 165 23.29 -16.25 1.37
N HIS A 166 22.60 -15.51 2.22
CA HIS A 166 21.79 -14.37 1.82
C HIS A 166 22.66 -13.11 1.75
N ASN A 167 23.18 -12.82 0.56
CA ASN A 167 23.96 -11.60 0.31
C ASN A 167 23.03 -10.37 0.15
N GLU A 168 23.62 -9.19 -0.01
CA GLU A 168 22.87 -7.93 -0.10
C GLU A 168 21.90 -7.91 -1.28
N VAL A 169 22.29 -8.49 -2.42
CA VAL A 169 21.42 -8.53 -3.62
C VAL A 169 20.19 -9.38 -3.38
N TYR A 170 20.37 -10.56 -2.77
CA TYR A 170 19.26 -11.42 -2.33
C TYR A 170 18.31 -10.66 -1.40
N LEU A 171 18.85 -10.01 -0.36
CA LEU A 171 18.03 -9.27 0.61
C LEU A 171 17.27 -8.11 -0.04
N ILE A 172 17.85 -7.43 -1.03
CA ILE A 172 17.18 -6.36 -1.76
C ILE A 172 16.08 -6.93 -2.66
N CYS A 173 16.29 -8.08 -3.32
CA CYS A 173 15.25 -8.77 -4.08
C CYS A 173 14.05 -9.12 -3.18
N GLU A 174 14.30 -9.64 -1.97
CA GLU A 174 13.22 -9.93 -1.01
C GLU A 174 12.50 -8.65 -0.54
N CYS A 175 13.21 -7.53 -0.42
CA CYS A 175 12.56 -6.25 -0.14
C CYS A 175 11.65 -5.78 -1.28
N PHE A 176 12.03 -5.96 -2.53
CA PHE A 176 11.16 -5.69 -3.68
C PHE A 176 9.93 -6.60 -3.70
N LEU A 177 10.12 -7.87 -3.38
CA LEU A 177 9.01 -8.83 -3.31
C LEU A 177 7.99 -8.44 -2.24
N GLU A 178 8.46 -8.06 -1.04
CA GLU A 178 7.59 -7.58 0.04
C GLU A 178 6.86 -6.30 -0.35
N LEU A 179 7.52 -5.38 -1.08
CA LEU A 179 6.90 -4.16 -1.61
C LEU A 179 5.73 -4.50 -2.54
N ASP A 180 5.90 -5.49 -3.41
CA ASP A 180 4.88 -5.96 -4.35
C ASP A 180 3.74 -6.70 -3.63
N ASP A 181 4.04 -7.55 -2.66
CA ASP A 181 3.05 -8.27 -1.88
C ASP A 181 2.14 -7.31 -1.09
N LEU A 182 2.74 -6.31 -0.42
CA LEU A 182 1.99 -5.26 0.29
C LEU A 182 1.14 -4.40 -0.67
N TYR A 183 1.64 -4.11 -1.87
CA TYR A 183 0.87 -3.44 -2.91
C TYR A 183 -0.36 -4.26 -3.34
N ASN A 184 -0.18 -5.56 -3.58
CA ASN A 184 -1.28 -6.46 -3.95
C ASN A 184 -2.31 -6.60 -2.83
N LYS A 185 -1.86 -6.67 -1.56
CA LYS A 185 -2.74 -6.62 -0.38
C LYS A 185 -3.55 -5.33 -0.35
N PHE A 186 -2.93 -4.17 -0.60
CA PHE A 186 -3.63 -2.88 -0.66
C PHE A 186 -4.73 -2.88 -1.72
N LEU A 187 -4.44 -3.32 -2.94
CA LEU A 187 -5.43 -3.43 -4.01
C LEU A 187 -6.57 -4.37 -3.63
N TYR A 188 -6.26 -5.51 -3.01
CA TYR A 188 -7.26 -6.48 -2.58
C TYR A 188 -8.19 -5.89 -1.50
N PHE A 189 -7.65 -5.26 -0.46
CA PHE A 189 -8.46 -4.64 0.60
C PHE A 189 -9.30 -3.48 0.06
N HIS A 190 -8.75 -2.68 -0.83
CA HIS A 190 -9.49 -1.61 -1.51
C HIS A 190 -10.65 -2.16 -2.34
N MET A 191 -10.45 -3.25 -3.09
CA MET A 191 -11.53 -3.92 -3.81
C MET A 191 -12.62 -4.45 -2.87
N LYS A 192 -12.24 -5.01 -1.70
CA LYS A 192 -13.20 -5.46 -0.68
C LYS A 192 -14.00 -4.30 -0.12
N LEU A 193 -13.36 -3.15 0.16
CA LEU A 193 -14.04 -1.93 0.58
C LEU A 193 -15.08 -1.48 -0.45
N ILE A 194 -14.71 -1.41 -1.73
CA ILE A 194 -15.63 -1.06 -2.81
C ILE A 194 -16.81 -2.04 -2.86
N GLY A 195 -16.54 -3.34 -2.76
CA GLY A 195 -17.58 -4.38 -2.75
C GLY A 195 -18.56 -4.21 -1.60
N ARG A 196 -18.08 -3.80 -0.41
CA ARG A 196 -18.93 -3.51 0.77
C ARG A 196 -19.75 -2.23 0.62
N SER A 197 -19.19 -1.21 -0.02
CA SER A 197 -19.79 0.13 -0.10
C SER A 197 -20.79 0.28 -1.25
N ILE A 198 -20.49 -0.25 -2.44
CA ILE A 198 -21.31 -0.09 -3.65
C ILE A 198 -21.63 -1.39 -4.37
N GLY A 199 -21.01 -2.51 -4.00
CA GLY A 199 -21.14 -3.78 -4.70
C GLY A 199 -20.19 -3.91 -5.89
N LEU A 200 -19.74 -5.15 -6.15
CA LEU A 200 -18.75 -5.44 -7.20
C LEU A 200 -19.26 -5.27 -8.64
N GLN A 201 -20.58 -5.34 -8.84
CA GLN A 201 -21.20 -5.16 -10.15
C GLN A 201 -21.55 -3.69 -10.46
N ALA A 202 -21.32 -2.78 -9.51
CA ALA A 202 -21.57 -1.37 -9.70
C ALA A 202 -20.60 -0.74 -10.70
N HIS A 203 -21.03 0.40 -11.25
CA HIS A 203 -20.16 1.23 -12.08
C HIS A 203 -19.52 2.34 -11.23
N SER A 204 -18.28 2.66 -11.53
CA SER A 204 -17.62 3.85 -10.99
C SER A 204 -18.32 5.11 -11.49
N MET A 205 -18.07 6.26 -10.86
CA MET A 205 -18.60 7.55 -11.34
C MET A 205 -18.15 7.90 -12.77
N LYS A 206 -17.07 7.27 -13.26
CA LYS A 206 -16.58 7.38 -14.65
C LYS A 206 -17.16 6.30 -15.60
N GLY A 207 -18.18 5.56 -15.16
CA GLY A 207 -18.86 4.54 -15.96
C GLY A 207 -18.13 3.21 -16.12
N ASN A 208 -16.94 3.05 -15.54
CA ASN A 208 -16.19 1.79 -15.61
C ASN A 208 -16.73 0.75 -14.62
N VAL A 209 -16.84 -0.50 -15.04
CA VAL A 209 -17.24 -1.61 -14.16
C VAL A 209 -16.15 -1.86 -13.11
N VAL A 210 -16.56 -2.00 -11.86
CA VAL A 210 -15.64 -2.20 -10.70
C VAL A 210 -14.80 -3.47 -10.88
N THR A 211 -15.32 -4.51 -11.53
CA THR A 211 -14.59 -5.76 -11.80
C THR A 211 -13.31 -5.58 -12.61
N ASN A 212 -13.13 -4.46 -13.33
CA ASN A 212 -11.87 -4.16 -14.01
C ASN A 212 -10.70 -3.96 -13.02
N LEU A 213 -10.97 -3.71 -11.73
CA LEU A 213 -9.95 -3.66 -10.68
C LEU A 213 -9.37 -5.05 -10.38
N THR A 214 -10.13 -6.13 -10.56
CA THR A 214 -9.63 -7.49 -10.33
C THR A 214 -8.47 -7.84 -11.26
N ASN A 215 -8.50 -7.35 -12.50
CA ASN A 215 -7.42 -7.55 -13.47
C ASN A 215 -6.11 -6.83 -13.08
N ARG A 216 -6.18 -5.83 -12.21
CA ARG A 216 -4.99 -5.14 -11.69
C ARG A 216 -4.35 -5.88 -10.53
N ILE A 217 -5.15 -6.53 -9.67
CA ILE A 217 -4.66 -7.32 -8.54
C ILE A 217 -3.82 -8.51 -9.02
N ALA A 218 -4.11 -9.03 -10.22
CA ALA A 218 -3.37 -10.13 -10.81
C ALA A 218 -2.02 -9.71 -11.44
N ARG A 219 -1.68 -8.41 -11.44
CA ARG A 219 -0.44 -7.91 -12.04
C ARG A 219 0.56 -7.54 -10.96
N SER A 220 1.63 -8.29 -10.86
CA SER A 220 2.78 -7.94 -10.03
C SER A 220 3.56 -6.76 -10.63
N LEU A 221 4.20 -5.97 -9.76
CA LEU A 221 5.11 -4.89 -10.14
C LEU A 221 6.46 -5.45 -10.62
N PHE A 222 6.87 -6.59 -10.04
CA PHE A 222 8.15 -7.25 -10.28
C PHE A 222 7.95 -8.72 -10.65
N PRO A 223 7.40 -9.03 -11.85
CA PRO A 223 6.98 -10.38 -12.22
C PRO A 223 8.11 -11.39 -12.19
N GLU A 224 9.34 -10.97 -12.51
CA GLU A 224 10.50 -11.86 -12.53
C GLU A 224 10.78 -12.49 -11.15
N LEU A 225 10.50 -11.77 -10.04
CA LEU A 225 10.68 -12.31 -8.69
C LEU A 225 9.66 -13.40 -8.32
N TRP A 226 8.48 -13.38 -8.92
CA TRP A 226 7.48 -14.43 -8.76
C TRP A 226 7.77 -15.61 -9.69
N GLU A 227 8.23 -15.33 -10.91
CA GLU A 227 8.58 -16.34 -11.90
C GLU A 227 9.75 -17.21 -11.44
N ILE A 228 10.80 -16.61 -10.86
CA ILE A 228 11.96 -17.38 -10.38
C ILE A 228 11.56 -18.40 -9.32
N ARG A 229 10.59 -18.12 -8.44
CA ARG A 229 10.10 -19.07 -7.44
C ARG A 229 9.42 -20.28 -8.07
N SER A 230 8.64 -20.04 -9.12
CA SER A 230 7.99 -21.13 -9.88
C SER A 230 9.04 -21.97 -10.60
N LYS A 231 10.05 -21.34 -11.21
CA LYS A 231 11.19 -22.02 -11.86
C LYS A 231 11.94 -22.90 -10.87
N MET A 232 12.39 -22.35 -9.73
CA MET A 232 13.09 -23.09 -8.68
C MET A 232 12.28 -24.24 -8.14
N THR A 233 10.98 -24.07 -7.93
CA THR A 233 10.09 -25.14 -7.50
C THR A 233 10.06 -26.27 -8.50
N SER A 234 9.99 -25.97 -9.80
CA SER A 234 9.96 -26.98 -10.86
C SER A 234 11.27 -27.74 -10.98
N GLU A 235 12.41 -27.08 -10.74
CA GLU A 235 13.75 -27.68 -10.85
C GLU A 235 14.12 -28.52 -9.61
N TRP A 236 13.82 -28.04 -8.41
CA TRP A 236 14.15 -28.72 -7.16
C TRP A 236 13.14 -29.81 -6.78
N GLY A 237 11.94 -29.73 -7.29
CA GLY A 237 10.89 -30.66 -7.03
C GLY A 237 10.58 -31.57 -8.20
N SER A 238 11.54 -32.35 -8.70
CA SER A 238 11.29 -33.35 -9.77
C SER A 238 10.08 -34.28 -9.49
N GLN A 239 9.57 -34.27 -8.24
CA GLN A 239 8.39 -35.01 -7.79
C GLN A 239 7.18 -34.11 -7.47
N TYR A 240 7.22 -32.79 -7.76
CA TYR A 240 6.06 -31.92 -7.64
C TYR A 240 4.98 -32.32 -8.65
N GLY A 241 3.73 -32.43 -8.19
CA GLY A 241 2.61 -32.95 -8.99
C GLY A 241 2.45 -34.47 -8.97
N ILE A 242 3.39 -35.21 -8.38
CA ILE A 242 3.24 -36.65 -8.14
C ILE A 242 2.65 -36.84 -6.73
N VAL A 243 1.53 -37.57 -6.68
CA VAL A 243 0.92 -37.93 -5.38
C VAL A 243 1.86 -38.86 -4.64
N ARG A 244 2.27 -38.45 -3.46
CA ARG A 244 3.17 -39.24 -2.60
C ARG A 244 2.37 -40.09 -1.61
N ASP A 245 2.95 -41.21 -1.15
CA ASP A 245 2.38 -41.99 -0.07
C ASP A 245 2.28 -41.13 1.21
N SER A 246 1.18 -41.30 1.94
CA SER A 246 1.02 -40.64 3.21
C SER A 246 2.11 -41.08 4.20
N LEU A 247 2.64 -40.11 4.97
CA LEU A 247 3.58 -40.43 6.05
C LEU A 247 2.99 -41.42 7.07
N SER A 248 1.66 -41.43 7.23
CA SER A 248 0.97 -42.40 8.09
C SER A 248 0.97 -43.82 7.55
N SER A 249 1.22 -44.02 6.26
CA SER A 249 1.37 -45.37 5.66
C SER A 249 2.81 -45.85 5.65
N GLN A 250 3.78 -45.02 6.00
CA GLN A 250 5.15 -45.41 6.19
C GLN A 250 5.27 -46.08 7.57
N LYS A 251 5.46 -47.39 7.59
CA LYS A 251 5.80 -48.08 8.84
C LYS A 251 7.08 -47.47 9.39
N ILE A 252 6.99 -46.83 10.56
CA ILE A 252 8.16 -46.44 11.34
C ILE A 252 8.89 -47.73 11.67
N VAL A 253 10.04 -47.98 11.04
CA VAL A 253 10.95 -49.06 11.33
C VAL A 253 11.82 -48.65 12.50
#